data_03ffb21f2c59f8896c40cfaa975e8505
#
_entry.id   03ffb21f2c59f8896c40cfaa975e8505
#
_cell.length_a   1.000
_cell.length_b   1.000
_cell.length_c   1.000
_cell.angle_alpha   90.00
_cell.angle_beta   90.00
_cell.angle_gamma   90.00
#
_symmetry.space_group_name_H-M   'P 1'
#
loop_
_entity.id
_entity.type
_entity.pdbx_description
1 polymer ?
#
loop_
_entity_poly.entity_id
_entity_poly.type
_entity_poly.pdbx_seq_one_letter_code
_entity_poly.pdbx_strand_id
1 'polypeptide(L)'
;MKSIEKEKLRKILMKNARLFQMTIKDKKDGYFMKEDFHLFTLIVNEIFSWELQITIDCATEGRIHSMMFLHPVVITTTTKSKYIEFANVANLYLASAMGRFWVNDDNDFCYECYLPEFLLEYEKELENQLFDKPFAHFRDCLSPLMKMKDGEWNAEHAIKYLTELRKNGYVDNQEYNLW
;
A
#
# COMPACT_ATOMS: atom_id res chain seq x y z
N MET A 1 18.25 -5.20 10.95
CA MET A 1 17.70 -4.37 12.06
C MET A 1 18.01 -5.01 13.40
N LYS A 2 18.41 -4.22 14.39
CA LYS A 2 18.66 -4.72 15.74
C LYS A 2 17.35 -5.08 16.48
N SER A 3 17.45 -5.86 17.55
CA SER A 3 16.26 -6.34 18.30
C SER A 3 15.43 -5.20 18.92
N ILE A 4 16.09 -4.13 19.38
CA ILE A 4 15.44 -2.97 20.00
C ILE A 4 14.64 -2.19 18.95
N GLU A 5 15.23 -1.92 17.81
CA GLU A 5 14.58 -1.22 16.70
C GLU A 5 13.39 -2.03 16.14
N LYS A 6 13.55 -3.36 16.06
CA LYS A 6 12.46 -4.26 15.65
C LYS A 6 11.28 -4.21 16.62
N GLU A 7 11.53 -4.20 17.93
CA GLU A 7 10.45 -4.09 18.93
C GLU A 7 9.75 -2.71 18.88
N LYS A 8 10.51 -1.65 18.58
CA LYS A 8 9.97 -0.30 18.37
C LYS A 8 9.06 -0.27 17.14
N LEU A 9 9.52 -0.82 16.01
CA LEU A 9 8.71 -0.96 14.80
C LEU A 9 7.42 -1.74 15.09
N ARG A 10 7.52 -2.87 15.78
CA ARG A 10 6.38 -3.70 16.15
C ARG A 10 5.31 -2.93 16.93
N LYS A 11 5.73 -2.09 17.88
CA LYS A 11 4.79 -1.26 18.65
C LYS A 11 4.06 -0.26 17.77
N ILE A 12 4.77 0.38 16.84
CA ILE A 12 4.20 1.32 15.88
C ILE A 12 3.17 0.58 15.00
N LEU A 13 3.52 -0.60 14.47
CA LEU A 13 2.62 -1.39 13.65
C LEU A 13 1.36 -1.83 14.42
N MET A 14 1.51 -2.27 15.67
CA MET A 14 0.39 -2.66 16.53
C MET A 14 -0.58 -1.52 16.82
N LYS A 15 -0.05 -0.32 17.04
CA LYS A 15 -0.86 0.90 17.23
C LYS A 15 -1.68 1.20 15.98
N ASN A 16 -1.04 1.17 14.83
CA ASN A 16 -1.70 1.47 13.56
C ASN A 16 -2.69 0.38 13.12
N ALA A 17 -2.41 -0.88 13.41
CA ALA A 17 -3.33 -1.98 13.16
C ALA A 17 -4.69 -1.78 13.85
N ARG A 18 -4.69 -1.22 15.05
CA ARG A 18 -5.92 -0.89 15.78
C ARG A 18 -6.64 0.30 15.16
N LEU A 19 -5.88 1.34 14.80
CA LEU A 19 -6.43 2.57 14.24
C LEU A 19 -7.12 2.33 12.89
N PHE A 20 -6.52 1.51 12.04
CA PHE A 20 -7.02 1.23 10.70
C PHE A 20 -7.79 -0.09 10.58
N GLN A 21 -8.24 -0.66 11.70
CA GLN A 21 -8.92 -1.97 11.73
C GLN A 21 -8.12 -3.08 11.07
N MET A 22 -6.79 -2.99 11.12
CA MET A 22 -5.89 -3.99 10.59
C MET A 22 -5.75 -5.17 11.55
N THR A 23 -5.49 -6.33 11.00
CA THR A 23 -5.12 -7.51 11.77
C THR A 23 -3.65 -7.80 11.60
N ILE A 24 -2.89 -7.77 12.69
CA ILE A 24 -1.54 -8.33 12.70
C ILE A 24 -1.68 -9.81 12.97
N LYS A 25 -1.32 -10.60 12.00
CA LYS A 25 -1.35 -12.05 12.12
C LYS A 25 -0.03 -12.53 12.70
N ASP A 26 -0.10 -13.42 13.65
CA ASP A 26 1.06 -13.97 14.32
C ASP A 26 1.45 -15.34 13.76
N LYS A 27 2.52 -15.89 14.27
CA LYS A 27 3.08 -17.18 13.85
C LYS A 27 2.10 -18.35 13.94
N LYS A 28 1.12 -18.29 14.86
CA LYS A 28 0.14 -19.37 15.05
C LYS A 28 -0.87 -19.40 13.92
N ASP A 29 -1.14 -18.24 13.34
CA ASP A 29 -2.06 -18.09 12.21
C ASP A 29 -1.37 -18.29 10.85
N GLY A 30 -0.08 -18.68 10.85
CA GLY A 30 0.72 -18.82 9.62
C GLY A 30 1.25 -17.52 9.04
N TYR A 31 0.98 -16.41 9.70
CA TYR A 31 1.44 -15.09 9.30
C TYR A 31 2.38 -14.56 10.35
N PHE A 32 3.51 -14.71 10.22
CA PHE A 32 4.62 -14.80 10.84
C PHE A 32 5.29 -13.84 11.66
N MET A 33 6.00 -14.23 12.63
CA MET A 33 7.39 -13.93 12.81
C MET A 33 8.16 -15.24 13.01
N LYS A 34 8.87 -15.69 12.01
CA LYS A 34 10.02 -16.54 12.29
C LYS A 34 11.11 -15.61 12.83
N GLU A 35 11.83 -16.03 13.84
CA GLU A 35 12.95 -15.22 14.38
C GLU A 35 14.00 -14.86 13.33
N ASP A 36 14.09 -15.64 12.26
CA ASP A 36 15.02 -15.42 11.14
C ASP A 36 14.50 -14.48 10.09
N PHE A 37 13.21 -14.19 10.07
CA PHE A 37 12.59 -13.29 9.12
C PHE A 37 12.03 -12.08 9.85
N HIS A 38 12.55 -10.94 9.56
CA HIS A 38 12.08 -9.66 10.07
C HIS A 38 10.89 -9.14 9.25
N LEU A 39 9.88 -9.96 9.07
CA LEU A 39 8.73 -9.68 8.23
C LEU A 39 7.47 -9.53 9.08
N PHE A 40 6.71 -8.49 8.91
CA PHE A 40 5.39 -8.29 9.49
C PHE A 40 4.35 -8.31 8.37
N THR A 41 3.23 -8.96 8.59
CA THR A 41 2.09 -8.91 7.68
C THR A 41 0.89 -8.34 8.40
N LEU A 42 0.30 -7.31 7.80
CA LEU A 42 -0.91 -6.67 8.27
C LEU A 42 -1.97 -6.86 7.19
N ILE A 43 -3.20 -7.15 7.61
CA ILE A 43 -4.33 -7.24 6.70
C ILE A 43 -5.34 -6.20 7.14
N VAL A 44 -5.69 -5.34 6.21
CA VAL A 44 -6.76 -4.38 6.36
C VAL A 44 -8.04 -5.09 5.93
N ASN A 45 -8.88 -5.43 6.90
CA ASN A 45 -10.14 -6.09 6.62
C ASN A 45 -11.14 -5.06 6.09
N GLU A 46 -11.75 -5.39 4.95
CA GLU A 46 -12.94 -4.75 4.43
C GLU A 46 -12.86 -3.27 4.06
N ILE A 47 -11.75 -2.82 3.50
CA ILE A 47 -11.83 -1.59 2.72
C ILE A 47 -12.58 -1.93 1.43
N PHE A 48 -13.86 -1.54 1.34
CA PHE A 48 -14.71 -1.75 0.16
C PHE A 48 -14.87 -3.21 -0.30
N SER A 49 -14.98 -4.17 0.60
CA SER A 49 -14.99 -5.60 0.27
C SER A 49 -13.68 -6.09 -0.36
N TRP A 50 -12.58 -5.41 -0.12
CA TRP A 50 -11.26 -5.72 -0.62
C TRP A 50 -10.31 -5.96 0.53
N GLU A 51 -9.32 -6.78 0.26
CA GLU A 51 -8.24 -7.02 1.19
C GLU A 51 -7.01 -6.24 0.72
N LEU A 52 -6.50 -5.36 1.57
CA LEU A 52 -5.19 -4.76 1.40
C LEU A 52 -4.21 -5.49 2.32
N GLN A 53 -3.34 -6.26 1.73
CA GLN A 53 -2.26 -6.92 2.46
C GLN A 53 -1.04 -6.01 2.48
N ILE A 54 -0.46 -5.82 3.67
CA ILE A 54 0.77 -5.05 3.86
C ILE A 54 1.84 -5.99 4.40
N THR A 55 2.97 -6.06 3.73
CA THR A 55 4.16 -6.75 4.22
C THR A 55 5.25 -5.74 4.52
N ILE A 56 5.90 -5.87 5.69
CA ILE A 56 6.97 -4.98 6.11
C ILE A 56 8.16 -5.85 6.49
N ASP A 57 9.21 -5.75 5.67
CA ASP A 57 10.47 -6.47 5.86
C ASP A 57 11.54 -5.52 6.42
N CYS A 58 12.15 -5.94 7.51
CA CYS A 58 13.25 -5.23 8.16
C CYS A 58 14.52 -6.11 8.28
N ALA A 59 14.67 -7.12 7.42
CA ALA A 59 15.85 -7.99 7.41
C ALA A 59 17.13 -7.25 7.01
N THR A 60 17.01 -6.32 6.06
CA THR A 60 18.17 -5.54 5.60
C THR A 60 18.50 -4.45 6.59
N GLU A 61 19.76 -4.40 7.01
CA GLU A 61 20.25 -3.36 7.92
C GLU A 61 20.09 -1.96 7.31
N GLY A 62 19.68 -1.02 8.14
CA GLY A 62 19.54 0.39 7.77
C GLY A 62 18.26 0.74 7.02
N ARG A 63 17.37 -0.23 6.71
CA ARG A 63 16.13 0.07 5.98
C ARG A 63 14.95 -0.80 6.39
N ILE A 64 13.77 -0.25 6.15
CA ILE A 64 12.47 -0.90 6.26
C ILE A 64 11.89 -0.97 4.85
N HIS A 65 11.53 -2.14 4.38
CA HIS A 65 10.87 -2.35 3.10
C HIS A 65 9.41 -2.66 3.34
N SER A 66 8.52 -1.84 2.81
CA SER A 66 7.08 -2.07 2.86
C SER A 66 6.53 -2.32 1.47
N MET A 67 5.69 -3.32 1.36
CA MET A 67 4.95 -3.63 0.15
C MET A 67 3.47 -3.84 0.48
N MET A 68 2.61 -3.18 -0.27
CA MET A 68 1.16 -3.30 -0.14
C MET A 68 0.58 -3.90 -1.42
N PHE A 69 -0.29 -4.88 -1.24
CA PHE A 69 -0.95 -5.60 -2.32
C PHE A 69 -2.45 -5.39 -2.24
N LEU A 70 -3.07 -5.05 -3.35
CA LEU A 70 -4.51 -4.91 -3.43
C LEU A 70 -5.13 -6.20 -4.01
N HIS A 71 -5.89 -6.92 -3.20
CA HIS A 71 -6.64 -8.09 -3.62
C HIS A 71 -8.14 -7.77 -3.73
N PRO A 72 -8.87 -8.24 -4.75
CA PRO A 72 -8.47 -9.17 -5.80
C PRO A 72 -8.28 -8.50 -7.18
N VAL A 73 -7.24 -7.72 -7.38
CA VAL A 73 -6.89 -7.28 -8.75
C VAL A 73 -6.15 -8.43 -9.43
N VAL A 74 -6.85 -9.17 -10.27
CA VAL A 74 -6.23 -10.25 -11.04
C VAL A 74 -5.68 -9.68 -12.34
N ILE A 75 -4.37 -9.61 -12.45
CA ILE A 75 -3.68 -9.16 -13.65
C ILE A 75 -3.21 -10.39 -14.43
N THR A 76 -3.63 -10.48 -15.69
CA THR A 76 -3.19 -11.54 -16.60
C THR A 76 -2.10 -11.01 -17.54
N THR A 77 -1.42 -11.91 -18.24
CA THR A 77 -0.42 -11.54 -19.25
C THR A 77 -1.00 -10.58 -20.30
N THR A 78 -2.25 -10.77 -20.69
CA THR A 78 -2.94 -9.92 -21.68
C THR A 78 -3.36 -8.56 -21.16
N THR A 79 -3.52 -8.42 -19.86
CA THR A 79 -3.95 -7.16 -19.22
C THR A 79 -2.82 -6.40 -18.54
N LYS A 80 -1.65 -7.03 -18.36
CA LYS A 80 -0.52 -6.48 -17.59
C LYS A 80 -0.08 -5.09 -18.07
N SER A 81 0.00 -4.88 -19.38
CA SER A 81 0.45 -3.60 -19.95
C SER A 81 -0.42 -2.42 -19.52
N LYS A 82 -1.75 -2.58 -19.48
CA LYS A 82 -2.66 -1.52 -19.06
C LYS A 82 -2.51 -1.13 -17.59
N TYR A 83 -2.21 -2.11 -16.71
CA TYR A 83 -1.98 -1.83 -15.30
C TYR A 83 -0.61 -1.21 -15.05
N ILE A 84 0.40 -1.57 -15.84
CA ILE A 84 1.72 -0.91 -15.82
C ILE A 84 1.59 0.55 -16.24
N GLU A 85 0.87 0.82 -17.33
CA GLU A 85 0.60 2.18 -17.80
C GLU A 85 -0.12 3.01 -16.73
N PHE A 86 -1.16 2.45 -16.13
CA PHE A 86 -1.89 3.09 -15.04
C PHE A 86 -0.98 3.38 -13.83
N ALA A 87 -0.15 2.40 -13.40
CA ALA A 87 0.80 2.58 -12.30
C ALA A 87 1.81 3.70 -12.58
N ASN A 88 2.33 3.80 -13.82
CA ASN A 88 3.25 4.85 -14.21
C ASN A 88 2.62 6.24 -14.09
N VAL A 89 1.37 6.39 -14.51
CA VAL A 89 0.66 7.68 -14.37
C VAL A 89 0.33 7.96 -12.91
N ALA A 90 -0.08 6.95 -12.13
CA ALA A 90 -0.31 7.11 -10.70
C ALA A 90 0.93 7.65 -9.99
N ASN A 91 2.12 7.17 -10.37
CA ASN A 91 3.40 7.60 -9.80
C ASN A 91 3.75 9.07 -10.06
N LEU A 92 3.26 9.67 -11.15
CA LEU A 92 3.50 11.10 -11.43
C LEU A 92 2.90 12.03 -10.36
N TYR A 93 1.96 11.52 -9.58
CA TYR A 93 1.21 12.31 -8.60
C TYR A 93 1.51 11.93 -7.15
N LEU A 94 2.52 11.09 -6.90
CA LEU A 94 2.93 10.68 -5.55
C LEU A 94 3.74 11.80 -4.86
N ALA A 95 3.09 12.92 -4.57
CA ALA A 95 3.74 14.03 -3.89
C ALA A 95 4.21 13.62 -2.49
N SER A 96 5.49 13.81 -2.22
CA SER A 96 6.14 13.55 -0.91
C SER A 96 6.06 12.10 -0.38
N ALA A 97 5.55 11.14 -1.15
CA ALA A 97 5.61 9.73 -0.82
C ALA A 97 6.97 9.13 -1.21
N MET A 98 7.49 8.25 -0.37
CA MET A 98 8.79 7.59 -0.61
C MET A 98 8.65 6.27 -1.39
N GLY A 99 7.45 5.94 -1.83
CA GLY A 99 7.17 4.71 -2.54
C GLY A 99 6.62 4.93 -3.94
N ARG A 100 6.29 3.83 -4.60
CA ARG A 100 5.76 3.80 -5.97
C ARG A 100 4.75 2.68 -6.16
N PHE A 101 3.83 2.88 -7.10
CA PHE A 101 3.00 1.80 -7.65
C PHE A 101 3.74 1.04 -8.74
N TRP A 102 3.50 -0.24 -8.81
CA TRP A 102 4.00 -1.10 -9.88
C TRP A 102 3.21 -2.40 -9.98
N VAL A 103 3.48 -3.18 -11.02
CA VAL A 103 2.96 -4.53 -11.17
C VAL A 103 4.12 -5.48 -10.98
N ASN A 104 4.06 -6.31 -9.94
CA ASN A 104 5.14 -7.24 -9.61
C ASN A 104 5.21 -8.44 -10.57
N ASP A 105 6.17 -9.32 -10.36
CA ASP A 105 6.36 -10.51 -11.19
C ASP A 105 5.23 -11.54 -11.00
N ASP A 106 4.58 -11.53 -9.84
CA ASP A 106 3.41 -12.36 -9.52
C ASP A 106 2.11 -11.80 -10.12
N ASN A 107 2.20 -10.67 -10.82
CA ASN A 107 1.09 -9.94 -11.44
C ASN A 107 0.11 -9.31 -10.43
N ASP A 108 0.60 -8.88 -9.27
CA ASP A 108 -0.18 -8.06 -8.34
C ASP A 108 0.04 -6.59 -8.61
N PHE A 109 -1.00 -5.77 -8.40
CA PHE A 109 -0.87 -4.32 -8.34
C PHE A 109 -0.43 -3.92 -6.94
N CYS A 110 0.77 -3.38 -6.84
CA CYS A 110 1.45 -3.13 -5.58
C CYS A 110 1.83 -1.67 -5.40
N TYR A 111 1.94 -1.27 -4.14
CA TYR A 111 2.69 -0.09 -3.73
C TYR A 111 3.90 -0.55 -2.92
N GLU A 112 5.09 -0.09 -3.29
CA GLU A 112 6.36 -0.45 -2.65
C GLU A 112 7.08 0.79 -2.15
N CYS A 113 7.61 0.75 -0.93
CA CYS A 113 8.49 1.80 -0.43
C CYS A 113 9.67 1.25 0.37
N TYR A 114 10.78 1.97 0.30
CA TYR A 114 11.99 1.72 1.07
C TYR A 114 12.23 2.90 1.99
N LEU A 115 12.14 2.68 3.31
CA LEU A 115 12.29 3.69 4.32
C LEU A 115 13.60 3.50 5.08
N PRO A 116 14.36 4.55 5.34
CA PRO A 116 15.55 4.44 6.15
C PRO A 116 15.19 4.12 7.60
N GLU A 117 15.95 3.24 8.23
CA GLU A 117 15.73 2.75 9.60
C GLU A 117 15.69 3.88 10.63
N PHE A 118 16.42 4.98 10.39
CA PHE A 118 16.44 6.13 11.31
C PHE A 118 15.04 6.78 11.49
N LEU A 119 14.08 6.55 10.56
CA LEU A 119 12.71 7.03 10.73
C LEU A 119 11.99 6.43 11.93
N LEU A 120 12.52 5.36 12.52
CA LEU A 120 12.05 4.86 13.81
C LEU A 120 12.15 5.90 14.94
N GLU A 121 13.03 6.90 14.80
CA GLU A 121 13.14 8.02 15.75
C GLU A 121 12.10 9.12 15.46
N TYR A 122 11.46 9.08 14.30
CA TYR A 122 10.45 10.03 13.83
C TYR A 122 9.13 9.30 13.58
N GLU A 123 8.55 8.72 14.64
CA GLU A 123 7.38 7.82 14.58
C GLU A 123 6.26 8.34 13.68
N LYS A 124 5.91 9.63 13.84
CA LYS A 124 4.84 10.25 13.04
C LYS A 124 5.14 10.27 11.53
N GLU A 125 6.41 10.52 11.16
CA GLU A 125 6.78 10.49 9.74
C GLU A 125 6.85 9.05 9.22
N LEU A 126 7.29 8.11 10.04
CA LEU A 126 7.27 6.70 9.70
C LEU A 126 5.83 6.21 9.46
N GLU A 127 4.90 6.54 10.37
CA GLU A 127 3.46 6.23 10.22
C GLU A 127 2.90 6.83 8.93
N ASN A 128 3.20 8.09 8.68
CA ASN A 128 2.76 8.81 7.49
C ASN A 128 3.25 8.13 6.19
N GLN A 129 4.50 7.67 6.15
CA GLN A 129 5.07 7.00 4.98
C GLN A 129 4.62 5.53 4.85
N LEU A 130 4.38 4.84 5.96
CA LEU A 130 3.94 3.44 5.93
C LEU A 130 2.44 3.29 5.70
N PHE A 131 1.62 4.26 6.12
CA PHE A 131 0.17 4.10 6.15
C PHE A 131 -0.57 5.26 5.49
N ASP A 132 -0.46 6.50 6.01
CA ASP A 132 -1.35 7.59 5.62
C ASP A 132 -1.24 7.92 4.12
N LYS A 133 -0.02 8.11 3.62
CA LYS A 133 0.21 8.41 2.20
C LYS A 133 -0.14 7.24 1.29
N PRO A 134 0.35 6.00 1.54
CA PRO A 134 -0.04 4.87 0.72
C PRO A 134 -1.55 4.64 0.66
N PHE A 135 -2.25 4.75 1.80
CA PHE A 135 -3.71 4.58 1.83
C PHE A 135 -4.43 5.68 1.04
N ALA A 136 -4.01 6.93 1.19
CA ALA A 136 -4.56 8.02 0.39
C ALA A 136 -4.38 7.75 -1.11
N HIS A 137 -3.19 7.30 -1.52
CA HIS A 137 -2.91 6.99 -2.91
C HIS A 137 -3.67 5.76 -3.43
N PHE A 138 -3.79 4.71 -2.63
CA PHE A 138 -4.63 3.55 -2.99
C PHE A 138 -6.09 3.94 -3.13
N ARG A 139 -6.60 4.78 -2.23
CA ARG A 139 -7.99 5.28 -2.31
C ARG A 139 -8.25 5.98 -3.65
N ASP A 140 -7.33 6.82 -4.11
CA ASP A 140 -7.46 7.51 -5.39
C ASP A 140 -7.46 6.53 -6.58
N CYS A 141 -6.67 5.46 -6.46
CA CYS A 141 -6.53 4.45 -7.50
C CYS A 141 -7.65 3.40 -7.49
N LEU A 142 -8.36 3.24 -6.37
CA LEU A 142 -9.27 2.11 -6.17
C LEU A 142 -10.40 2.09 -7.20
N SER A 143 -11.15 3.18 -7.34
CA SER A 143 -12.27 3.25 -8.28
C SER A 143 -11.86 2.97 -9.73
N PRO A 144 -10.81 3.60 -10.28
CA PRO A 144 -10.36 3.27 -11.64
C PRO A 144 -9.84 1.83 -11.78
N LEU A 145 -9.15 1.29 -10.77
CA LEU A 145 -8.70 -0.11 -10.80
C LEU A 145 -9.85 -1.10 -10.84
N MET A 146 -10.92 -0.82 -10.05
CA MET A 146 -12.14 -1.62 -10.06
C MET A 146 -12.76 -1.66 -11.44
N LYS A 147 -13.00 -0.50 -12.01
CA LYS A 147 -13.65 -0.37 -13.31
C LYS A 147 -12.82 -0.97 -14.44
N MET A 148 -11.48 -0.90 -14.32
CA MET A 148 -10.59 -1.60 -15.25
C MET A 148 -10.68 -3.13 -15.10
N LYS A 149 -10.77 -3.63 -13.86
CA LYS A 149 -10.93 -5.05 -13.55
C LYS A 149 -12.23 -5.59 -14.12
N ASP A 150 -13.34 -4.89 -13.90
CA ASP A 150 -14.68 -5.31 -14.33
C ASP A 150 -14.91 -5.07 -15.84
N GLY A 151 -13.93 -4.50 -16.55
CA GLY A 151 -13.99 -4.25 -17.98
C GLY A 151 -14.85 -3.04 -18.38
N GLU A 152 -15.33 -2.27 -17.39
CA GLU A 152 -16.10 -1.06 -17.64
C GLU A 152 -15.25 0.07 -18.24
N TRP A 153 -14.00 0.15 -17.82
CA TRP A 153 -13.04 1.14 -18.31
C TRP A 153 -11.82 0.49 -18.95
N ASN A 154 -11.32 1.13 -20.00
CA ASN A 154 -9.98 0.87 -20.51
C ASN A 154 -8.95 1.69 -19.71
N ALA A 155 -7.66 1.47 -19.97
CA ALA A 155 -6.57 2.18 -19.29
C ALA A 155 -6.67 3.70 -19.50
N GLU A 156 -7.03 4.15 -20.71
CA GLU A 156 -7.13 5.56 -21.05
C GLU A 156 -8.18 6.29 -20.18
N HIS A 157 -9.37 5.70 -20.01
CA HIS A 157 -10.40 6.26 -19.14
C HIS A 157 -9.95 6.32 -17.68
N ALA A 158 -9.33 5.26 -17.18
CA ALA A 158 -8.82 5.20 -15.82
C ALA A 158 -7.73 6.25 -15.55
N ILE A 159 -6.81 6.42 -16.50
CA ILE A 159 -5.74 7.42 -16.47
C ILE A 159 -6.31 8.84 -16.50
N LYS A 160 -7.27 9.07 -17.40
CA LYS A 160 -7.93 10.39 -17.50
C LYS A 160 -8.61 10.75 -16.19
N TYR A 161 -9.39 9.83 -15.63
CA TYR A 161 -10.04 10.04 -14.33
C TYR A 161 -9.05 10.38 -13.21
N LEU A 162 -7.99 9.60 -13.06
CA LEU A 162 -6.96 9.84 -12.05
C LEU A 162 -6.26 11.20 -12.26
N THR A 163 -6.00 11.55 -13.50
CA THR A 163 -5.37 12.84 -13.87
C THR A 163 -6.27 14.02 -13.51
N GLU A 164 -7.56 13.92 -13.81
CA GLU A 164 -8.54 14.96 -13.48
C GLU A 164 -8.73 15.10 -11.97
N LEU A 165 -8.86 13.98 -11.26
CA LEU A 165 -8.97 13.95 -9.79
C LEU A 165 -7.80 14.70 -9.14
N ARG A 166 -6.60 14.52 -9.65
CA ARG A 166 -5.40 15.10 -9.05
C ARG A 166 -5.05 16.51 -9.50
N LYS A 167 -5.47 16.92 -10.71
CA LYS A 167 -5.32 18.30 -11.18
C LYS A 167 -6.24 19.28 -10.46
N ASN A 168 -7.43 18.84 -10.12
CA ASN A 168 -8.42 19.68 -9.46
C ASN A 168 -8.17 19.86 -7.96
N GLY A 169 -7.04 19.35 -7.44
CA GLY A 169 -6.83 19.21 -6.03
C GLY A 169 -7.89 18.26 -5.46
N TYR A 170 -7.69 17.71 -4.29
CA TYR A 170 -8.72 16.90 -3.63
C TYR A 170 -10.01 17.74 -3.47
N VAL A 171 -10.82 17.79 -4.51
CA VAL A 171 -12.19 18.26 -4.36
C VAL A 171 -12.81 17.29 -3.37
N ASP A 172 -13.23 17.85 -2.26
CA ASP A 172 -13.94 17.20 -1.18
C ASP A 172 -14.93 16.17 -1.74
N ASN A 173 -14.47 14.96 -1.95
CA ASN A 173 -15.35 13.86 -2.33
C ASN A 173 -16.10 13.45 -1.08
N GLN A 174 -17.13 14.24 -0.74
CA GLN A 174 -18.07 13.92 0.33
C GLN A 174 -18.70 12.53 0.18
N GLU A 175 -18.58 11.90 -1.00
CA GLU A 175 -19.05 10.55 -1.25
C GLU A 175 -18.12 9.45 -0.68
N TYR A 176 -16.93 9.80 -0.21
CA TYR A 176 -15.94 8.85 0.32
C TYR A 176 -15.43 9.21 1.71
N ASN A 177 -16.26 9.85 2.54
CA ASN A 177 -16.02 9.90 3.98
C ASN A 177 -16.20 8.49 4.56
N LEU A 178 -15.15 7.67 4.44
CA LEU A 178 -15.09 6.30 4.93
C LEU A 178 -14.09 6.16 6.09
N TRP A 179 -13.98 7.22 6.90
CA TRP A 179 -13.25 7.15 8.18
C TRP A 179 -14.10 7.76 9.31
#